data_9ec219958702583b7c00070e5ce6a62d
#
_entry.id   9ec219958702583b7c00070e5ce6a62d
#
_cell.length_a   1.000
_cell.length_b   1.000
_cell.length_c   1.000
_cell.angle_alpha   90.00
_cell.angle_beta   90.00
_cell.angle_gamma   90.00
#
_symmetry.space_group_name_H-M   'P 1'
#
loop_
_entity.id
_entity.type
_entity.pdbx_description
1 polymer ?
#
loop_
_entity_poly.entity_id
_entity_poly.type
_entity_poly.pdbx_seq_one_letter_code
_entity_poly.pdbx_strand_id
1 'polypeptide(L)'
;MEKPPALKKTSTPTSRSSKAHAKDKPASTMKFRTLVFDFDGTIADTLGETRKIFNELAPDYGIRRVDEHEVEKLRHLSLKQLLDHLEIPKRRVPSLIARGTSILRGSITRLDLIQGMSEVLTELRVHVESFGILTSNTPENVDLFLRGHGLREIFDFISSTSKLTGKSKHLKAIRKTFSLRAEEMLYVGDELRDVKASQKAGIPIAAVTWGFNSRESLAAEKPDFIFDQPKDFMRLLKPH
;
A
#
# COMPACT_ATOMS: atom_id res chain seq x y z
N MET A 1 3.64 12.70 23.99
CA MET A 1 3.73 11.27 23.62
C MET A 1 2.37 10.83 23.11
N GLU A 2 2.18 10.80 21.81
CA GLU A 2 0.92 10.37 21.20
C GLU A 2 0.83 8.83 21.24
N LYS A 3 -0.24 8.29 21.83
CA LYS A 3 -0.53 6.85 21.80
C LYS A 3 -0.62 6.37 20.34
N PRO A 4 -0.10 5.18 20.00
CA PRO A 4 -0.30 4.62 18.67
C PRO A 4 -1.81 4.47 18.41
N PRO A 5 -2.29 4.78 17.19
CA PRO A 5 -3.70 4.64 16.85
C PRO A 5 -4.12 3.19 16.98
N ALA A 6 -5.23 2.96 17.66
CA ALA A 6 -5.83 1.65 17.79
C ALA A 6 -6.25 1.13 16.41
N LEU A 7 -5.87 -0.10 16.09
CA LEU A 7 -6.40 -0.84 14.95
C LEU A 7 -7.91 -0.97 15.15
N LYS A 8 -8.72 -0.25 14.37
CA LYS A 8 -10.17 -0.45 14.35
C LYS A 8 -10.45 -1.84 13.78
N LYS A 9 -10.70 -2.81 14.67
CA LYS A 9 -11.37 -4.04 14.29
C LYS A 9 -12.81 -3.66 13.94
N THR A 10 -13.27 -4.04 12.76
CA THR A 10 -14.68 -3.92 12.38
C THR A 10 -15.52 -4.65 13.44
N SER A 11 -16.60 -4.00 13.89
CA SER A 11 -17.50 -4.45 14.92
C SER A 11 -17.92 -5.92 14.75
N THR A 12 -17.73 -6.69 15.79
CA THR A 12 -18.15 -8.08 15.94
C THR A 12 -19.67 -8.19 15.87
N PRO A 13 -20.23 -9.07 15.07
CA PRO A 13 -21.60 -9.55 15.28
C PRO A 13 -21.57 -10.52 16.47
N THR A 14 -22.53 -10.34 17.37
CA THR A 14 -22.82 -11.13 18.55
C THR A 14 -22.69 -12.63 18.35
N SER A 15 -22.09 -13.27 19.34
CA SER A 15 -21.93 -14.69 19.57
C SER A 15 -23.11 -15.55 19.09
N ARG A 16 -22.86 -16.40 18.12
CA ARG A 16 -23.46 -17.74 18.05
C ARG A 16 -22.36 -18.74 17.75
N SER A 17 -22.20 -19.64 18.73
CA SER A 17 -21.44 -20.87 18.68
C SER A 17 -21.54 -21.56 17.33
N SER A 18 -20.40 -21.67 16.62
CA SER A 18 -20.17 -22.77 15.68
C SER A 18 -18.68 -23.12 15.72
N LYS A 19 -18.35 -24.10 16.57
CA LYS A 19 -17.21 -24.98 16.35
C LYS A 19 -17.48 -25.74 15.06
N ALA A 20 -16.99 -25.24 13.93
CA ALA A 20 -16.93 -26.02 12.70
C ALA A 20 -15.80 -25.48 11.82
N HIS A 21 -14.90 -26.39 11.46
CA HIS A 21 -13.89 -26.33 10.43
C HIS A 21 -12.59 -25.53 10.74
N ALA A 22 -11.81 -26.02 11.72
CA ALA A 22 -10.37 -26.10 11.53
C ALA A 22 -10.12 -27.22 10.50
N LYS A 23 -10.41 -26.93 9.21
CA LYS A 23 -9.91 -27.77 8.13
C LYS A 23 -8.43 -27.45 7.98
N ASP A 24 -7.60 -28.48 7.94
CA ASP A 24 -6.19 -28.50 7.67
C ASP A 24 -5.84 -27.48 6.59
N LYS A 25 -5.32 -26.28 7.00
CA LYS A 25 -4.61 -25.45 6.05
C LYS A 25 -3.35 -26.20 5.70
N PRO A 26 -3.05 -26.44 4.41
CA PRO A 26 -1.80 -27.04 4.02
C PRO A 26 -0.68 -26.23 4.68
N ALA A 27 0.33 -26.92 5.20
CA ALA A 27 1.49 -26.26 5.80
C ALA A 27 2.01 -25.23 4.79
N SER A 28 1.94 -23.95 5.17
CA SER A 28 2.38 -22.86 4.30
C SER A 28 3.83 -23.11 3.91
N THR A 29 4.08 -23.34 2.63
CA THR A 29 5.45 -23.45 2.09
C THR A 29 6.11 -22.06 2.02
N MET A 30 5.37 -21.00 2.31
CA MET A 30 5.83 -19.63 2.24
C MET A 30 6.50 -19.19 3.53
N LYS A 31 7.66 -18.55 3.42
CA LYS A 31 8.42 -18.00 4.55
C LYS A 31 7.63 -16.95 5.36
N PHE A 32 6.79 -16.16 4.66
CA PHE A 32 6.05 -15.05 5.26
C PHE A 32 4.68 -15.51 5.75
N ARG A 33 4.39 -15.27 7.04
CA ARG A 33 3.07 -15.55 7.65
C ARG A 33 2.08 -14.40 7.44
N THR A 34 2.60 -13.19 7.20
CA THR A 34 1.78 -11.99 7.01
C THR A 34 2.29 -11.19 5.82
N LEU A 35 1.38 -10.86 4.91
CA LEU A 35 1.63 -9.91 3.84
C LEU A 35 0.86 -8.62 4.12
N VAL A 36 1.53 -7.48 3.96
CA VAL A 36 0.93 -6.16 4.10
C VAL A 36 1.24 -5.35 2.85
N PHE A 37 0.22 -4.84 2.19
CA PHE A 37 0.34 -4.10 0.94
C PHE A 37 0.13 -2.61 1.15
N ASP A 38 0.85 -1.77 0.42
CA ASP A 38 0.36 -0.44 0.12
C ASP A 38 -0.86 -0.56 -0.80
N PHE A 39 -1.57 0.53 -1.01
CA PHE A 39 -2.80 0.55 -1.79
C PHE A 39 -2.61 1.28 -3.12
N ASP A 40 -2.37 2.60 -3.07
CA ASP A 40 -2.25 3.46 -4.25
C ASP A 40 -0.96 3.10 -5.02
N GLY A 41 -1.07 2.83 -6.32
CA GLY A 41 0.06 2.40 -7.15
C GLY A 41 0.56 0.97 -6.91
N THR A 42 0.07 0.28 -5.88
CA THR A 42 0.45 -1.10 -5.56
C THR A 42 -0.66 -2.09 -5.91
N ILE A 43 -1.87 -1.87 -5.39
CA ILE A 43 -3.08 -2.69 -5.67
C ILE A 43 -3.97 -1.98 -6.69
N ALA A 44 -4.25 -0.69 -6.46
CA ALA A 44 -5.09 0.15 -7.30
C ALA A 44 -4.22 0.95 -8.28
N ASP A 45 -4.64 1.01 -9.53
CA ASP A 45 -4.01 1.86 -10.57
C ASP A 45 -4.48 3.31 -10.40
N THR A 46 -3.81 4.01 -9.48
CA THR A 46 -4.16 5.37 -9.09
C THR A 46 -3.24 6.44 -9.69
N LEU A 47 -2.15 6.08 -10.39
CA LEU A 47 -1.15 7.03 -10.86
C LEU A 47 -1.75 8.08 -11.80
N GLY A 48 -2.49 7.64 -12.81
CA GLY A 48 -3.14 8.53 -13.78
C GLY A 48 -4.18 9.45 -13.13
N GLU A 49 -5.00 8.92 -12.25
CA GLU A 49 -6.02 9.69 -11.54
C GLU A 49 -5.40 10.68 -10.54
N THR A 50 -4.35 10.26 -9.84
CA THR A 50 -3.60 11.16 -8.93
C THR A 50 -3.03 12.36 -9.69
N ARG A 51 -2.49 12.15 -10.90
CA ARG A 51 -2.02 13.26 -11.76
C ARG A 51 -3.14 14.19 -12.17
N LYS A 52 -4.31 13.66 -12.56
CA LYS A 52 -5.50 14.48 -12.92
C LYS A 52 -5.93 15.35 -11.74
N ILE A 53 -6.09 14.74 -10.56
CA ILE A 53 -6.50 15.43 -9.34
C ILE A 53 -5.46 16.48 -8.93
N PHE A 54 -4.16 16.14 -9.02
CA PHE A 54 -3.09 17.10 -8.78
C PHE A 54 -3.21 18.32 -9.71
N ASN A 55 -3.40 18.08 -11.00
CA ASN A 55 -3.52 19.14 -12.01
C ASN A 55 -4.80 19.99 -11.84
N GLU A 56 -5.88 19.43 -11.33
CA GLU A 56 -7.10 20.15 -10.96
C GLU A 56 -6.82 21.11 -9.79
N LEU A 57 -6.09 20.62 -8.77
CA LEU A 57 -5.77 21.39 -7.57
C LEU A 57 -4.63 22.41 -7.78
N ALA A 58 -3.76 22.19 -8.75
CA ALA A 58 -2.54 22.98 -8.95
C ALA A 58 -2.78 24.51 -8.98
N PRO A 59 -3.81 25.06 -9.66
CA PRO A 59 -4.08 26.49 -9.68
C PRO A 59 -4.39 27.06 -8.28
N ASP A 60 -5.17 26.33 -7.46
CA ASP A 60 -5.55 26.78 -6.12
C ASP A 60 -4.34 26.89 -5.18
N TYR A 61 -3.30 26.14 -5.48
CA TYR A 61 -2.06 26.13 -4.69
C TYR A 61 -0.94 26.97 -5.31
N GLY A 62 -1.19 27.60 -6.48
CA GLY A 62 -0.16 28.37 -7.22
C GLY A 62 1.04 27.51 -7.59
N ILE A 63 0.81 26.25 -7.94
CA ILE A 63 1.81 25.31 -8.40
C ILE A 63 1.56 24.95 -9.86
N ARG A 64 2.60 24.54 -10.58
CA ARG A 64 2.46 24.16 -11.98
C ARG A 64 1.77 22.79 -12.13
N ARG A 65 1.14 22.59 -13.28
CA ARG A 65 0.61 21.29 -13.67
C ARG A 65 1.73 20.34 -14.08
N VAL A 66 1.42 19.06 -14.04
CA VAL A 66 2.31 17.96 -14.47
C VAL A 66 1.83 17.43 -15.82
N ASP A 67 2.68 17.54 -16.84
CA ASP A 67 2.41 17.00 -18.15
C ASP A 67 2.59 15.47 -18.18
N GLU A 68 1.88 14.81 -19.10
CA GLU A 68 1.94 13.35 -19.22
C GLU A 68 3.34 12.85 -19.55
N HIS A 69 4.03 13.54 -20.46
CA HIS A 69 5.37 13.13 -20.87
C HIS A 69 6.45 13.32 -19.81
N GLU A 70 6.19 14.08 -18.74
CA GLU A 70 7.16 14.20 -17.65
C GLU A 70 6.95 13.18 -16.53
N VAL A 71 5.81 12.46 -16.54
CA VAL A 71 5.48 11.48 -15.48
C VAL A 71 6.61 10.48 -15.28
N GLU A 72 7.14 9.90 -16.37
CA GLU A 72 8.22 8.91 -16.25
C GLU A 72 9.48 9.50 -15.62
N LYS A 73 9.84 10.74 -15.96
CA LYS A 73 10.95 11.45 -15.32
C LYS A 73 10.69 11.69 -13.84
N LEU A 74 9.45 12.04 -13.47
CA LEU A 74 9.08 12.29 -12.06
C LEU A 74 9.12 11.03 -11.21
N ARG A 75 8.88 9.86 -11.80
CA ARG A 75 8.97 8.56 -11.11
C ARG A 75 10.37 8.23 -10.60
N HIS A 76 11.41 8.87 -11.12
CA HIS A 76 12.78 8.74 -10.61
C HIS A 76 13.04 9.56 -9.34
N LEU A 77 12.14 10.46 -8.97
CA LEU A 77 12.35 11.40 -7.88
C LEU A 77 11.82 10.84 -6.54
N SER A 78 12.58 11.08 -5.49
CA SER A 78 12.03 10.95 -4.14
C SER A 78 10.97 12.02 -3.88
N LEU A 79 10.07 11.80 -2.91
CA LEU A 79 9.05 12.78 -2.55
C LEU A 79 9.63 14.19 -2.31
N LYS A 80 10.79 14.28 -1.63
CA LYS A 80 11.45 15.57 -1.40
C LYS A 80 11.84 16.23 -2.71
N GLN A 81 12.51 15.50 -3.60
CA GLN A 81 12.92 16.01 -4.92
C GLN A 81 11.72 16.38 -5.79
N LEU A 82 10.64 15.60 -5.72
CA LEU A 82 9.38 15.89 -6.42
C LEU A 82 8.77 17.20 -5.93
N LEU A 83 8.68 17.41 -4.61
CA LEU A 83 8.17 18.64 -4.03
C LEU A 83 9.04 19.85 -4.42
N ASP A 84 10.35 19.69 -4.39
CA ASP A 84 11.31 20.75 -4.77
C ASP A 84 11.20 21.04 -6.29
N HIS A 85 11.09 20.00 -7.13
CA HIS A 85 10.95 20.12 -8.60
C HIS A 85 9.63 20.81 -9.02
N LEU A 86 8.54 20.50 -8.31
CA LEU A 86 7.22 21.09 -8.55
C LEU A 86 7.00 22.39 -7.78
N GLU A 87 8.03 22.88 -7.06
CA GLU A 87 8.00 24.11 -6.25
C GLU A 87 6.86 24.11 -5.21
N ILE A 88 6.53 22.92 -4.65
CA ILE A 88 5.45 22.77 -3.69
C ILE A 88 5.94 23.11 -2.28
N PRO A 89 5.43 24.20 -1.65
CA PRO A 89 5.80 24.53 -0.29
C PRO A 89 5.38 23.42 0.70
N LYS A 90 6.33 22.92 1.50
CA LYS A 90 6.08 21.81 2.45
C LYS A 90 4.86 22.02 3.34
N ARG A 91 4.58 23.29 3.74
CA ARG A 91 3.40 23.66 4.54
C ARG A 91 2.05 23.38 3.84
N ARG A 92 2.04 23.33 2.49
CA ARG A 92 0.82 23.09 1.70
C ARG A 92 0.56 21.60 1.45
N VAL A 93 1.57 20.75 1.62
CA VAL A 93 1.48 19.32 1.34
C VAL A 93 0.35 18.63 2.12
N PRO A 94 0.15 18.83 3.44
CA PRO A 94 -0.94 18.19 4.16
C PRO A 94 -2.32 18.54 3.61
N SER A 95 -2.55 19.81 3.27
CA SER A 95 -3.83 20.26 2.68
C SER A 95 -4.03 19.71 1.26
N LEU A 96 -2.96 19.70 0.45
CA LEU A 96 -3.02 19.15 -0.90
C LEU A 96 -3.39 17.67 -0.88
N ILE A 97 -2.77 16.88 0.00
CA ILE A 97 -3.08 15.47 0.17
C ILE A 97 -4.52 15.28 0.66
N ALA A 98 -4.96 16.01 1.67
CA ALA A 98 -6.32 15.88 2.22
C ALA A 98 -7.39 16.19 1.16
N ARG A 99 -7.21 17.26 0.37
CA ARG A 99 -8.12 17.61 -0.73
C ARG A 99 -8.05 16.57 -1.86
N GLY A 100 -6.86 16.15 -2.26
CA GLY A 100 -6.68 15.13 -3.28
C GLY A 100 -7.36 13.81 -2.91
N THR A 101 -7.18 13.34 -1.68
CA THR A 101 -7.84 12.12 -1.17
C THR A 101 -9.36 12.26 -1.13
N SER A 102 -9.87 13.46 -0.82
CA SER A 102 -11.30 13.74 -0.83
C SER A 102 -11.89 13.71 -2.25
N ILE A 103 -11.19 14.28 -3.23
CA ILE A 103 -11.60 14.22 -4.65
C ILE A 103 -11.53 12.79 -5.18
N LEU A 104 -10.45 12.06 -4.85
CA LEU A 104 -10.27 10.66 -5.23
C LEU A 104 -11.45 9.77 -4.80
N ARG A 105 -12.11 10.09 -3.67
CA ARG A 105 -13.30 9.38 -3.22
C ARG A 105 -14.41 9.36 -4.27
N GLY A 106 -14.55 10.43 -5.06
CA GLY A 106 -15.55 10.54 -6.12
C GLY A 106 -15.30 9.64 -7.33
N SER A 107 -14.06 9.22 -7.54
CA SER A 107 -13.64 8.33 -8.64
C SER A 107 -13.20 6.94 -8.19
N ILE A 108 -13.09 6.69 -6.88
CA ILE A 108 -12.45 5.48 -6.32
C ILE A 108 -13.06 4.17 -6.82
N THR A 109 -14.38 4.12 -7.03
CA THR A 109 -15.09 2.92 -7.50
C THR A 109 -14.95 2.68 -9.00
N ARG A 110 -14.41 3.66 -9.74
CA ARG A 110 -14.17 3.58 -11.19
C ARG A 110 -12.70 3.30 -11.52
N LEU A 111 -11.85 3.30 -10.52
CA LEU A 111 -10.43 2.96 -10.71
C LEU A 111 -10.26 1.47 -10.89
N ASP A 112 -9.33 1.11 -11.73
CA ASP A 112 -9.00 -0.28 -12.00
C ASP A 112 -8.01 -0.84 -10.97
N LEU A 113 -8.02 -2.15 -10.82
CA LEU A 113 -6.91 -2.89 -10.22
C LEU A 113 -5.71 -2.86 -11.16
N ILE A 114 -4.52 -2.90 -10.59
CA ILE A 114 -3.32 -3.28 -11.37
C ILE A 114 -3.60 -4.63 -12.05
N GLN A 115 -3.36 -4.70 -13.35
CA GLN A 115 -3.67 -5.87 -14.17
C GLN A 115 -3.00 -7.13 -13.63
N GLY A 116 -3.79 -8.18 -13.35
CA GLY A 116 -3.32 -9.45 -12.79
C GLY A 116 -3.20 -9.46 -11.26
N MET A 117 -3.51 -8.34 -10.58
CA MET A 117 -3.41 -8.28 -9.12
C MET A 117 -4.52 -9.07 -8.43
N SER A 118 -5.73 -9.13 -8.99
CA SER A 118 -6.85 -9.87 -8.41
C SER A 118 -6.52 -11.35 -8.21
N GLU A 119 -6.01 -11.98 -9.25
CA GLU A 119 -5.62 -13.40 -9.26
C GLU A 119 -4.50 -13.65 -8.25
N VAL A 120 -3.49 -12.79 -8.26
CA VAL A 120 -2.33 -12.89 -7.36
C VAL A 120 -2.72 -12.74 -5.91
N LEU A 121 -3.54 -11.75 -5.57
CA LEU A 121 -4.00 -11.52 -4.19
C LEU A 121 -4.81 -12.72 -3.68
N THR A 122 -5.69 -13.27 -4.53
CA THR A 122 -6.51 -14.45 -4.21
C THR A 122 -5.63 -15.67 -3.95
N GLU A 123 -4.64 -15.91 -4.81
CA GLU A 123 -3.69 -17.03 -4.66
C GLU A 123 -2.85 -16.86 -3.39
N LEU A 124 -2.24 -15.70 -3.16
CA LEU A 124 -1.40 -15.46 -1.99
C LEU A 124 -2.17 -15.59 -0.68
N ARG A 125 -3.47 -15.22 -0.66
CA ARG A 125 -4.29 -15.24 0.55
C ARG A 125 -4.35 -16.60 1.22
N VAL A 126 -4.36 -17.69 0.46
CA VAL A 126 -4.46 -19.05 1.02
C VAL A 126 -3.16 -19.55 1.63
N HIS A 127 -2.04 -18.90 1.33
CA HIS A 127 -0.70 -19.26 1.80
C HIS A 127 -0.24 -18.49 3.04
N VAL A 128 -1.01 -17.55 3.55
CA VAL A 128 -0.64 -16.71 4.71
C VAL A 128 -1.70 -16.74 5.81
N GLU A 129 -1.28 -16.42 7.03
CA GLU A 129 -2.17 -16.34 8.18
C GLU A 129 -2.94 -15.01 8.20
N SER A 130 -2.24 -13.91 7.85
CA SER A 130 -2.79 -12.57 7.85
C SER A 130 -2.47 -11.81 6.58
N PHE A 131 -3.46 -11.06 6.09
CA PHE A 131 -3.39 -10.29 4.86
C PHE A 131 -3.94 -8.90 5.10
N GLY A 132 -3.15 -7.86 4.89
CA GLY A 132 -3.54 -6.51 5.26
C GLY A 132 -3.10 -5.42 4.31
N ILE A 133 -3.65 -4.24 4.54
CA ILE A 133 -3.28 -3.02 3.82
C ILE A 133 -2.74 -1.99 4.83
N LEU A 134 -1.66 -1.31 4.44
CA LEU A 134 -1.13 -0.13 5.12
C LEU A 134 -0.93 0.99 4.11
N THR A 135 -1.79 2.00 4.18
CA THR A 135 -1.86 3.08 3.18
C THR A 135 -1.84 4.47 3.81
N SER A 136 -1.56 5.49 3.00
CA SER A 136 -1.81 6.91 3.32
C SER A 136 -3.21 7.38 2.89
N ASN A 137 -3.97 6.57 2.16
CA ASN A 137 -5.35 6.81 1.79
C ASN A 137 -6.30 6.58 2.99
N THR A 138 -7.57 6.99 2.87
CA THR A 138 -8.54 6.73 3.93
C THR A 138 -9.05 5.29 3.90
N PRO A 139 -9.33 4.69 5.08
CA PRO A 139 -9.89 3.34 5.13
C PRO A 139 -11.19 3.21 4.34
N GLU A 140 -11.99 4.27 4.32
CA GLU A 140 -13.28 4.31 3.60
C GLU A 140 -13.10 4.22 2.09
N ASN A 141 -12.10 4.90 1.52
CA ASN A 141 -11.77 4.81 0.09
C ASN A 141 -11.30 3.40 -0.27
N VAL A 142 -10.42 2.84 0.53
CA VAL A 142 -9.90 1.47 0.33
C VAL A 142 -11.03 0.45 0.43
N ASP A 143 -11.90 0.55 1.44
CA ASP A 143 -13.03 -0.36 1.61
C ASP A 143 -14.00 -0.31 0.42
N LEU A 144 -14.34 0.90 -0.06
CA LEU A 144 -15.18 1.09 -1.24
C LEU A 144 -14.58 0.46 -2.49
N PHE A 145 -13.30 0.70 -2.74
CA PHE A 145 -12.58 0.12 -3.87
C PHE A 145 -12.59 -1.40 -3.82
N LEU A 146 -12.17 -1.98 -2.69
CA LEU A 146 -12.08 -3.43 -2.53
C LEU A 146 -13.44 -4.12 -2.65
N ARG A 147 -14.52 -3.50 -2.15
CA ARG A 147 -15.89 -4.01 -2.34
C ARG A 147 -16.30 -3.97 -3.80
N GLY A 148 -16.00 -2.88 -4.50
CA GLY A 148 -16.28 -2.76 -5.94
C GLY A 148 -15.63 -3.85 -6.78
N HIS A 149 -14.46 -4.32 -6.34
CA HIS A 149 -13.70 -5.38 -7.01
C HIS A 149 -13.88 -6.79 -6.41
N GLY A 150 -14.76 -6.96 -5.40
CA GLY A 150 -15.00 -8.27 -4.77
C GLY A 150 -13.84 -8.79 -3.90
N LEU A 151 -12.88 -7.92 -3.54
CA LEU A 151 -11.66 -8.31 -2.83
C LEU A 151 -11.66 -7.95 -1.34
N ARG A 152 -12.73 -7.30 -0.83
CA ARG A 152 -12.71 -6.81 0.56
C ARG A 152 -12.50 -7.93 1.59
N GLU A 153 -13.10 -9.07 1.36
CA GLU A 153 -13.13 -10.18 2.34
C GLU A 153 -11.81 -10.94 2.45
N ILE A 154 -10.89 -10.75 1.50
CA ILE A 154 -9.56 -11.39 1.58
C ILE A 154 -8.61 -10.64 2.52
N PHE A 155 -8.92 -9.39 2.88
CA PHE A 155 -8.09 -8.57 3.78
C PHE A 155 -8.62 -8.59 5.21
N ASP A 156 -7.79 -9.01 6.15
CA ASP A 156 -8.10 -9.08 7.59
C ASP A 156 -8.14 -7.69 8.22
N PHE A 157 -7.35 -6.74 7.71
CA PHE A 157 -7.29 -5.38 8.22
C PHE A 157 -6.89 -4.34 7.16
N ILE A 158 -7.32 -3.09 7.40
CA ILE A 158 -6.86 -1.90 6.70
C ILE A 158 -6.32 -0.95 7.76
N SER A 159 -5.02 -0.63 7.67
CA SER A 159 -4.34 0.36 8.51
C SER A 159 -4.06 1.60 7.69
N SER A 160 -4.36 2.77 8.24
CA SER A 160 -4.14 4.04 7.56
C SER A 160 -3.27 4.96 8.39
N THR A 161 -2.44 5.74 7.71
CA THR A 161 -1.64 6.80 8.34
C THR A 161 -1.79 8.10 7.56
N SER A 162 -2.21 9.14 8.24
CA SER A 162 -2.29 10.51 7.67
C SER A 162 -0.92 11.17 7.48
N LYS A 163 0.14 10.57 8.02
CA LYS A 163 1.51 11.12 7.97
C LYS A 163 2.32 10.40 6.90
N LEU A 164 2.85 11.13 5.93
CA LEU A 164 3.73 10.60 4.87
C LEU A 164 4.93 9.79 5.40
N THR A 165 5.33 10.00 6.65
CA THR A 165 6.44 9.31 7.30
C THR A 165 6.00 8.31 8.38
N GLY A 166 4.70 8.02 8.47
CA GLY A 166 4.14 7.21 9.56
C GLY A 166 4.29 5.70 9.40
N LYS A 167 4.46 5.19 8.18
CA LYS A 167 4.39 3.75 7.84
C LYS A 167 5.30 2.88 8.70
N SER A 168 6.54 3.29 8.99
CA SER A 168 7.47 2.49 9.83
C SER A 168 6.91 2.19 11.23
N LYS A 169 6.23 3.14 11.87
CA LYS A 169 5.60 2.93 13.19
C LYS A 169 4.41 1.98 13.08
N HIS A 170 3.61 2.11 12.01
CA HIS A 170 2.48 1.22 11.74
C HIS A 170 2.94 -0.21 11.46
N LEU A 171 3.98 -0.41 10.65
CA LEU A 171 4.57 -1.72 10.40
C LEU A 171 5.02 -2.41 11.69
N LYS A 172 5.71 -1.67 12.59
CA LYS A 172 6.10 -2.18 13.91
C LYS A 172 4.88 -2.52 14.79
N ALA A 173 3.83 -1.72 14.73
CA ALA A 173 2.60 -1.97 15.47
C ALA A 173 1.86 -3.21 14.95
N ILE A 174 1.74 -3.36 13.62
CA ILE A 174 1.15 -4.55 12.99
C ILE A 174 1.93 -5.80 13.39
N ARG A 175 3.26 -5.79 13.25
CA ARG A 175 4.12 -6.90 13.67
C ARG A 175 3.86 -7.30 15.13
N LYS A 176 3.78 -6.32 16.03
CA LYS A 176 3.49 -6.57 17.46
C LYS A 176 2.09 -7.15 17.68
N THR A 177 1.08 -6.62 16.99
CA THR A 177 -0.31 -7.08 17.12
C THR A 177 -0.49 -8.55 16.74
N PHE A 178 0.22 -9.00 15.71
CA PHE A 178 0.19 -10.38 15.23
C PHE A 178 1.29 -11.26 15.84
N SER A 179 2.07 -10.74 16.81
CA SER A 179 3.15 -11.47 17.50
C SER A 179 4.15 -12.11 16.52
N LEU A 180 4.53 -11.37 15.48
CA LEU A 180 5.41 -11.85 14.41
C LEU A 180 6.88 -11.51 14.70
N ARG A 181 7.79 -12.39 14.26
CA ARG A 181 9.18 -12.02 14.02
C ARG A 181 9.24 -11.13 12.77
N ALA A 182 10.30 -10.34 12.63
CA ALA A 182 10.40 -9.39 11.51
C ALA A 182 10.40 -10.11 10.15
N GLU A 183 11.11 -11.23 10.06
CA GLU A 183 11.25 -12.05 8.86
C GLU A 183 10.00 -12.85 8.46
N GLU A 184 8.97 -12.89 9.33
CA GLU A 184 7.68 -13.54 9.07
C GLU A 184 6.66 -12.59 8.41
N MET A 185 7.02 -11.31 8.28
CA MET A 185 6.18 -10.29 7.66
C MET A 185 6.86 -9.74 6.42
N LEU A 186 6.12 -9.61 5.32
CA LEU A 186 6.58 -8.90 4.12
C LEU A 186 5.70 -7.69 3.90
N TYR A 187 6.33 -6.53 3.73
CA TYR A 187 5.64 -5.34 3.25
C TYR A 187 5.80 -5.23 1.73
N VAL A 188 4.77 -4.74 1.04
CA VAL A 188 4.75 -4.56 -0.41
C VAL A 188 4.39 -3.11 -0.71
N GLY A 189 5.18 -2.42 -1.52
CA GLY A 189 4.93 -1.03 -1.87
C GLY A 189 5.71 -0.59 -3.11
N ASP A 190 5.30 0.52 -3.70
CA ASP A 190 5.80 1.04 -4.97
C ASP A 190 6.58 2.35 -4.84
N GLU A 191 6.73 2.86 -3.62
CA GLU A 191 7.43 4.13 -3.40
C GLU A 191 8.74 3.98 -2.61
N LEU A 192 9.70 4.87 -2.89
CA LEU A 192 10.96 4.97 -2.12
C LEU A 192 10.71 5.12 -0.61
N ARG A 193 9.62 5.80 -0.23
CA ARG A 193 9.24 5.96 1.18
C ARG A 193 8.79 4.65 1.81
N ASP A 194 8.26 3.70 1.05
CA ASP A 194 7.89 2.37 1.52
C ASP A 194 9.12 1.53 1.83
N VAL A 195 10.07 1.53 0.91
CA VAL A 195 11.37 0.85 1.11
C VAL A 195 12.04 1.38 2.38
N LYS A 196 12.17 2.70 2.52
CA LYS A 196 12.77 3.33 3.71
C LYS A 196 11.99 3.06 5.00
N ALA A 197 10.66 3.03 4.93
CA ALA A 197 9.83 2.75 6.10
C ALA A 197 9.98 1.30 6.57
N SER A 198 10.03 0.35 5.63
CA SER A 198 10.22 -1.06 5.92
C SER A 198 11.61 -1.34 6.50
N GLN A 199 12.66 -0.83 5.87
CA GLN A 199 14.04 -0.93 6.37
C GLN A 199 14.17 -0.35 7.79
N LYS A 200 13.59 0.83 8.04
CA LYS A 200 13.55 1.43 9.40
C LYS A 200 12.76 0.61 10.40
N ALA A 201 11.80 -0.18 9.94
CA ALA A 201 11.04 -1.11 10.78
C ALA A 201 11.78 -2.43 11.00
N GLY A 202 12.80 -2.74 10.19
CA GLY A 202 13.51 -4.02 10.16
C GLY A 202 12.64 -5.14 9.58
N ILE A 203 11.77 -4.82 8.62
CA ILE A 203 10.81 -5.75 8.00
C ILE A 203 11.20 -5.89 6.52
N PRO A 204 11.24 -7.12 5.97
CA PRO A 204 11.44 -7.33 4.55
C PRO A 204 10.45 -6.57 3.67
N ILE A 205 10.92 -6.09 2.51
CA ILE A 205 10.16 -5.30 1.55
C ILE A 205 10.25 -5.89 0.14
N ALA A 206 9.10 -6.04 -0.50
CA ALA A 206 8.99 -6.23 -1.94
C ALA A 206 8.62 -4.90 -2.59
N ALA A 207 9.53 -4.32 -3.35
CA ALA A 207 9.25 -3.14 -4.17
C ALA A 207 8.60 -3.58 -5.48
N VAL A 208 7.50 -2.93 -5.86
CA VAL A 208 6.81 -3.15 -7.12
C VAL A 208 7.02 -1.98 -8.06
N THR A 209 7.27 -2.25 -9.35
CA THR A 209 7.79 -1.24 -10.28
C THR A 209 6.74 -0.59 -11.17
N TRP A 210 5.49 -1.00 -11.07
CA TRP A 210 4.38 -0.47 -11.87
C TRP A 210 3.71 0.78 -11.29
N GLY A 211 4.07 1.20 -10.05
CA GLY A 211 3.47 2.33 -9.34
C GLY A 211 4.20 3.67 -9.52
N PHE A 212 4.26 4.45 -8.44
CA PHE A 212 4.73 5.84 -8.45
C PHE A 212 6.23 6.00 -8.68
N ASN A 213 7.09 5.11 -8.16
CA ASN A 213 8.52 5.21 -8.39
C ASN A 213 9.01 4.23 -9.45
N SER A 214 10.06 4.65 -10.18
CA SER A 214 10.67 3.82 -11.22
C SER A 214 11.48 2.66 -10.64
N ARG A 215 11.67 1.63 -11.47
CA ARG A 215 12.48 0.46 -11.11
C ARG A 215 13.89 0.83 -10.66
N GLU A 216 14.53 1.75 -11.36
CA GLU A 216 15.90 2.19 -11.10
C GLU A 216 16.02 2.87 -9.74
N SER A 217 15.07 3.76 -9.42
CA SER A 217 15.08 4.45 -8.13
C SER A 217 14.77 3.51 -6.97
N LEU A 218 13.84 2.57 -7.15
CA LEU A 218 13.54 1.55 -6.15
C LEU A 218 14.72 0.61 -5.93
N ALA A 219 15.38 0.15 -7.00
CA ALA A 219 16.54 -0.73 -6.92
C ALA A 219 17.73 -0.07 -6.20
N ALA A 220 17.92 1.25 -6.37
CA ALA A 220 18.95 2.01 -5.68
C ALA A 220 18.82 1.97 -4.14
N GLU A 221 17.60 1.82 -3.60
CA GLU A 221 17.34 1.67 -2.16
C GLU A 221 17.53 0.23 -1.66
N LYS A 222 17.88 -0.72 -2.54
CA LYS A 222 18.19 -2.13 -2.21
C LYS A 222 17.07 -2.83 -1.42
N PRO A 223 15.84 -2.92 -1.96
CA PRO A 223 14.78 -3.73 -1.34
C PRO A 223 15.14 -5.22 -1.37
N ASP A 224 14.51 -6.03 -0.51
CA ASP A 224 14.74 -7.48 -0.46
C ASP A 224 14.26 -8.18 -1.74
N PHE A 225 13.16 -7.67 -2.35
CA PHE A 225 12.61 -8.16 -3.61
C PHE A 225 12.23 -6.98 -4.50
N ILE A 226 12.35 -7.20 -5.83
CA ILE A 226 11.80 -6.32 -6.87
C ILE A 226 10.92 -7.18 -7.76
N PHE A 227 9.67 -6.74 -7.95
CA PHE A 227 8.69 -7.37 -8.82
C PHE A 227 8.28 -6.40 -9.92
N ASP A 228 8.40 -6.85 -11.17
CA ASP A 228 8.11 -6.04 -12.34
C ASP A 228 6.67 -6.26 -12.85
N GLN A 229 6.00 -7.30 -12.35
CA GLN A 229 4.61 -7.64 -12.68
C GLN A 229 4.00 -8.49 -11.55
N PRO A 230 2.67 -8.46 -11.37
CA PRO A 230 2.02 -9.17 -10.26
C PRO A 230 2.35 -10.67 -10.18
N LYS A 231 2.46 -11.37 -11.32
CA LYS A 231 2.81 -12.80 -11.33
C LYS A 231 4.17 -13.11 -10.68
N ASP A 232 5.06 -12.12 -10.51
CA ASP A 232 6.35 -12.32 -9.85
C ASP A 232 6.23 -12.69 -8.37
N PHE A 233 5.09 -12.37 -7.74
CA PHE A 233 4.77 -12.83 -6.38
C PHE A 233 4.76 -14.35 -6.23
N MET A 234 4.51 -15.09 -7.31
CA MET A 234 4.53 -16.56 -7.29
C MET A 234 5.92 -17.13 -6.96
N ARG A 235 6.97 -16.31 -7.08
CA ARG A 235 8.32 -16.69 -6.62
C ARG A 235 8.40 -16.88 -5.11
N LEU A 236 7.50 -16.23 -4.34
CA LEU A 236 7.43 -16.36 -2.88
C LEU A 236 6.88 -17.73 -2.43
N LEU A 237 6.19 -18.44 -3.31
CA LEU A 237 5.58 -19.75 -3.05
C LEU A 237 6.55 -20.92 -3.28
N LYS A 238 7.71 -20.66 -3.89
CA LYS A 238 8.71 -21.70 -4.12
C LYS A 238 9.47 -21.99 -2.83
N PRO A 239 9.66 -23.27 -2.45
CA PRO A 239 10.56 -23.60 -1.34
C PRO A 239 11.97 -23.13 -1.65
N HIS A 240 12.63 -22.54 -0.67
CA HIS A 240 14.03 -22.16 -0.71
C HIS A 240 14.92 -23.37 -0.45
#